data_0bd9c99ccff1c3720ad024af5c31459f
#
_entry.id   0bd9c99ccff1c3720ad024af5c31459f
#
_cell.length_a   1.000
_cell.length_b   1.000
_cell.length_c   1.000
_cell.angle_alpha   90.00
_cell.angle_beta   90.00
_cell.angle_gamma   90.00
#
_symmetry.space_group_name_H-M   'P 1'
#
loop_
_entity.id
_entity.type
_entity.pdbx_description
1 polymer ?
#
loop_
_entity_poly.entity_id
_entity_poly.type
_entity_poly.pdbx_seq_one_letter_code
_entity_poly.pdbx_strand_id
1 'polypeptide(L)'
;EGTTVNASQVYGSHLGPHNNIGPFTHVRVNTVTDYGVHLGAYVETKNSNFARGNTVSHLTYIGDSDVGKYCNFGCGTVTCNYDGKDKFRTQIGDYCFIGCNTNLVAPVKVGDGAYTAAGSTITKDVPAQALGIARERQTNLDGWAAPKMEAYIAKKQKLEEEQNK
;
A
#
# COMPACT_ATOMS: atom_id res chain seq x y z
N GLU A 1 2.05 -13.67 -22.30
CA GLU A 1 0.81 -14.28 -22.75
C GLU A 1 -0.25 -14.10 -21.65
N GLY A 2 -1.53 -13.77 -22.02
CA GLY A 2 -2.64 -13.63 -21.05
C GLY A 2 -2.57 -12.43 -20.11
N THR A 3 -1.61 -11.52 -20.27
CA THR A 3 -1.50 -10.30 -19.46
C THR A 3 -2.40 -9.21 -19.99
N THR A 4 -3.17 -8.57 -19.09
CA THR A 4 -4.03 -7.45 -19.39
C THR A 4 -3.43 -6.16 -18.86
N VAL A 5 -3.39 -5.11 -19.69
CA VAL A 5 -3.01 -3.75 -19.28
C VAL A 5 -4.17 -2.82 -19.64
N ASN A 6 -4.80 -2.23 -18.66
CA ASN A 6 -5.97 -1.38 -18.81
C ASN A 6 -5.67 0.05 -18.37
N ALA A 7 -5.86 1.05 -19.26
CA ALA A 7 -5.74 2.48 -18.98
C ALA A 7 -4.53 2.84 -18.09
N SER A 8 -3.37 2.27 -18.36
CA SER A 8 -2.17 2.35 -17.51
C SER A 8 -0.93 2.72 -18.32
N GLN A 9 0.11 3.17 -17.64
CA GLN A 9 1.39 3.52 -18.23
C GLN A 9 2.45 2.50 -17.80
N VAL A 10 3.19 1.97 -18.79
CA VAL A 10 4.29 0.99 -18.55
C VAL A 10 5.51 1.44 -19.32
N TYR A 11 6.61 1.67 -18.61
CA TYR A 11 7.87 2.12 -19.17
C TYR A 11 9.04 1.21 -18.80
N GLY A 12 9.83 0.76 -19.79
CA GLY A 12 11.10 0.08 -19.58
C GLY A 12 11.05 -1.07 -18.57
N SER A 13 10.02 -1.87 -18.63
CA SER A 13 9.70 -2.91 -17.63
C SER A 13 9.35 -4.23 -18.30
N HIS A 14 9.42 -5.32 -17.56
CA HIS A 14 9.06 -6.64 -18.04
C HIS A 14 7.86 -7.18 -17.27
N LEU A 15 6.76 -7.43 -17.97
CA LEU A 15 5.55 -8.02 -17.41
C LEU A 15 5.47 -9.50 -17.80
N GLY A 16 5.47 -10.38 -16.82
CA GLY A 16 5.29 -11.81 -17.00
C GLY A 16 3.88 -12.19 -17.49
N PRO A 17 3.58 -13.48 -17.61
CA PRO A 17 2.28 -13.94 -18.10
C PRO A 17 1.17 -13.81 -17.06
N HIS A 18 -0.08 -13.69 -17.57
CA HIS A 18 -1.31 -13.65 -16.79
C HIS A 18 -1.37 -12.53 -15.72
N ASN A 19 -0.66 -11.45 -15.93
CA ASN A 19 -0.73 -10.28 -15.03
C ASN A 19 -1.99 -9.45 -15.33
N ASN A 20 -2.47 -8.75 -14.31
CA ASN A 20 -3.55 -7.80 -14.43
C ASN A 20 -3.05 -6.42 -13.95
N ILE A 21 -2.90 -5.48 -14.90
CA ILE A 21 -2.33 -4.14 -14.65
C ILE A 21 -3.41 -3.09 -14.91
N GLY A 22 -3.70 -2.30 -13.90
CA GLY A 22 -4.65 -1.20 -14.00
C GLY A 22 -6.00 -1.40 -13.31
N PRO A 23 -6.90 -0.42 -13.51
CA PRO A 23 -6.69 0.82 -14.28
C PRO A 23 -5.80 1.84 -13.55
N PHE A 24 -5.26 2.80 -14.31
CA PHE A 24 -4.49 3.95 -13.77
C PHE A 24 -3.25 3.56 -12.96
N THR A 25 -2.59 2.48 -13.36
CA THR A 25 -1.32 2.03 -12.78
C THR A 25 -0.15 2.68 -13.50
N HIS A 26 0.90 3.06 -12.77
CA HIS A 26 2.13 3.58 -13.33
C HIS A 26 3.30 2.63 -13.06
N VAL A 27 3.60 1.77 -14.02
CA VAL A 27 4.75 0.85 -13.96
C VAL A 27 5.96 1.55 -14.56
N ARG A 28 6.86 2.00 -13.69
CA ARG A 28 8.07 2.73 -14.10
C ARG A 28 9.23 1.77 -14.34
N VAL A 29 10.29 2.31 -14.91
CA VAL A 29 11.47 1.59 -15.37
C VAL A 29 12.02 0.54 -14.39
N ASN A 30 12.52 -0.56 -14.93
CA ASN A 30 13.12 -1.66 -14.20
C ASN A 30 12.16 -2.36 -13.22
N THR A 31 10.87 -2.34 -13.49
CA THR A 31 9.92 -3.21 -12.80
C THR A 31 9.82 -4.54 -13.54
N VAL A 32 9.94 -5.63 -12.81
CA VAL A 32 9.80 -6.99 -13.33
C VAL A 32 8.69 -7.69 -12.56
N THR A 33 7.72 -8.24 -13.26
CA THR A 33 6.67 -9.07 -12.66
C THR A 33 6.73 -10.48 -13.21
N ASP A 34 6.57 -11.49 -12.36
CA ASP A 34 6.41 -12.89 -12.73
C ASP A 34 4.92 -13.19 -13.07
N TYR A 35 4.51 -14.42 -12.98
CA TYR A 35 3.19 -14.92 -13.33
C TYR A 35 2.07 -14.43 -12.37
N GLY A 36 0.95 -13.95 -12.91
CA GLY A 36 -0.28 -13.71 -12.15
C GLY A 36 -0.20 -12.56 -11.13
N VAL A 37 0.64 -11.57 -11.37
CA VAL A 37 0.74 -10.38 -10.52
C VAL A 37 -0.39 -9.41 -10.85
N HIS A 38 -1.06 -8.88 -9.83
CA HIS A 38 -2.05 -7.83 -9.93
C HIS A 38 -1.51 -6.50 -9.39
N LEU A 39 -1.40 -5.50 -10.26
CA LEU A 39 -1.10 -4.12 -9.91
C LEU A 39 -2.31 -3.27 -10.27
N GLY A 40 -3.09 -2.88 -9.29
CA GLY A 40 -4.39 -2.24 -9.46
C GLY A 40 -4.35 -0.71 -9.49
N ALA A 41 -5.50 -0.10 -9.21
CA ALA A 41 -5.71 1.33 -9.40
C ALA A 41 -4.79 2.20 -8.55
N TYR A 42 -4.16 3.17 -9.22
CA TYR A 42 -3.25 4.15 -8.62
C TYR A 42 -2.04 3.52 -7.92
N VAL A 43 -1.62 2.35 -8.39
CA VAL A 43 -0.36 1.74 -7.96
C VAL A 43 0.77 2.28 -8.81
N GLU A 44 1.85 2.70 -8.16
CA GLU A 44 3.09 3.08 -8.82
C GLU A 44 4.22 2.13 -8.40
N THR A 45 4.98 1.64 -9.38
CA THR A 45 6.15 0.79 -9.13
C THR A 45 7.38 1.29 -9.86
N LYS A 46 8.56 1.10 -9.29
CA LYS A 46 9.85 1.45 -9.90
C LYS A 46 10.95 0.55 -9.39
N ASN A 47 11.80 0.05 -10.29
CA ASN A 47 13.01 -0.70 -9.94
C ASN A 47 12.72 -1.82 -8.93
N SER A 48 11.66 -2.59 -9.17
CA SER A 48 11.13 -3.58 -8.22
C SER A 48 10.83 -4.89 -8.91
N ASN A 49 11.08 -5.99 -8.19
CA ASN A 49 10.84 -7.34 -8.66
C ASN A 49 9.66 -7.95 -7.88
N PHE A 50 8.68 -8.44 -8.59
CA PHE A 50 7.53 -9.15 -8.00
C PHE A 50 7.55 -10.60 -8.46
N ALA A 51 7.73 -11.53 -7.52
CA ALA A 51 7.52 -12.94 -7.80
C ALA A 51 6.02 -13.21 -8.06
N ARG A 52 5.67 -14.44 -8.35
CA ARG A 52 4.31 -14.81 -8.77
C ARG A 52 3.21 -14.51 -7.75
N GLY A 53 2.02 -14.20 -8.25
CA GLY A 53 0.78 -14.16 -7.49
C GLY A 53 0.63 -13.02 -6.50
N ASN A 54 1.44 -11.98 -6.62
CA ASN A 54 1.32 -10.80 -5.76
C ASN A 54 0.08 -9.98 -6.08
N THR A 55 -0.54 -9.42 -5.05
CA THR A 55 -1.71 -8.54 -5.15
C THR A 55 -1.42 -7.18 -4.52
N VAL A 56 -1.41 -6.15 -5.36
CA VAL A 56 -1.26 -4.74 -4.98
C VAL A 56 -2.44 -3.98 -5.60
N SER A 57 -3.58 -3.95 -4.94
CA SER A 57 -4.83 -3.54 -5.58
C SER A 57 -5.05 -2.04 -5.66
N HIS A 58 -4.51 -1.26 -4.72
CA HIS A 58 -4.95 0.13 -4.53
C HIS A 58 -3.84 1.05 -4.03
N LEU A 59 -3.73 2.25 -4.65
CA LEU A 59 -3.06 3.45 -4.13
C LEU A 59 -1.80 3.13 -3.31
N THR A 60 -0.77 2.62 -3.95
CA THR A 60 0.41 2.07 -3.30
C THR A 60 1.65 2.46 -4.08
N TYR A 61 2.73 2.84 -3.40
CA TYR A 61 4.03 3.04 -4.02
C TYR A 61 5.02 1.95 -3.61
N ILE A 62 5.55 1.22 -4.59
CA ILE A 62 6.59 0.20 -4.37
C ILE A 62 7.80 0.52 -5.24
N GLY A 63 8.82 1.07 -4.63
CA GLY A 63 10.10 1.41 -5.26
C GLY A 63 11.26 0.66 -4.64
N ASP A 64 12.26 0.31 -5.46
CA ASP A 64 13.51 -0.36 -5.05
C ASP A 64 13.24 -1.57 -4.13
N SER A 65 12.38 -2.51 -4.57
CA SER A 65 11.91 -3.60 -3.72
C SER A 65 12.05 -4.96 -4.40
N ASP A 66 12.31 -5.99 -3.60
CA ASP A 66 12.23 -7.38 -4.00
C ASP A 66 11.11 -8.05 -3.20
N VAL A 67 10.08 -8.51 -3.90
CA VAL A 67 8.86 -9.07 -3.32
C VAL A 67 8.77 -10.55 -3.64
N GLY A 68 8.70 -11.38 -2.62
CA GLY A 68 8.46 -12.81 -2.72
C GLY A 68 7.09 -13.13 -3.33
N LYS A 69 6.70 -14.39 -3.33
CA LYS A 69 5.45 -14.83 -3.97
C LYS A 69 4.25 -14.69 -3.05
N TYR A 70 3.07 -14.48 -3.66
CA TYR A 70 1.76 -14.49 -2.99
C TYR A 70 1.63 -13.52 -1.82
N CYS A 71 2.26 -12.34 -1.91
CA CYS A 71 2.08 -11.28 -0.94
C CYS A 71 0.85 -10.44 -1.28
N ASN A 72 0.22 -9.89 -0.26
CA ASN A 72 -0.88 -8.95 -0.39
C ASN A 72 -0.54 -7.61 0.26
N PHE A 73 -0.74 -6.52 -0.47
CA PHE A 73 -0.48 -5.17 -0.02
C PHE A 73 -1.78 -4.41 0.24
N GLY A 74 -1.92 -3.92 1.45
CA GLY A 74 -3.02 -3.02 1.81
C GLY A 74 -2.86 -1.64 1.17
N CYS A 75 -3.99 -1.01 0.92
CA CYS A 75 -4.07 0.34 0.36
C CYS A 75 -3.22 1.35 1.15
N GLY A 76 -2.53 2.25 0.46
CA GLY A 76 -1.71 3.29 1.08
C GLY A 76 -0.35 2.81 1.57
N THR A 77 0.07 1.61 1.23
CA THR A 77 1.44 1.15 1.54
C THR A 77 2.47 1.94 0.74
N VAL A 78 3.55 2.34 1.40
CA VAL A 78 4.66 3.07 0.80
C VAL A 78 5.99 2.44 1.19
N THR A 79 6.84 2.16 0.21
CA THR A 79 8.26 1.91 0.46
C THR A 79 9.01 3.24 0.50
N CYS A 80 9.51 3.60 1.68
CA CYS A 80 10.31 4.81 1.87
C CYS A 80 11.77 4.50 1.48
N ASN A 81 12.03 4.49 0.17
CA ASN A 81 13.28 3.99 -0.42
C ASN A 81 14.39 5.03 -0.59
N TYR A 82 14.14 6.29 -0.23
CA TYR A 82 15.08 7.40 -0.43
C TYR A 82 15.24 8.22 0.84
N ASP A 83 16.47 8.44 1.29
CA ASP A 83 16.80 9.17 2.51
C ASP A 83 17.15 10.66 2.31
N GLY A 84 17.02 11.14 1.08
CA GLY A 84 17.41 12.48 0.67
C GLY A 84 18.74 12.51 -0.10
N LYS A 85 19.53 11.42 -0.05
CA LYS A 85 20.81 11.27 -0.73
C LYS A 85 20.91 9.95 -1.50
N ASP A 86 20.67 8.84 -0.82
CA ASP A 86 20.84 7.49 -1.34
C ASP A 86 19.51 6.71 -1.37
N LYS A 87 19.45 5.67 -2.21
CA LYS A 87 18.30 4.76 -2.31
C LYS A 87 18.65 3.41 -1.72
N PHE A 88 17.70 2.85 -1.00
CA PHE A 88 17.81 1.57 -0.32
C PHE A 88 16.69 0.63 -0.76
N ARG A 89 16.97 -0.67 -0.71
CA ARG A 89 15.99 -1.69 -1.08
C ARG A 89 15.21 -2.20 0.12
N THR A 90 13.94 -2.48 -0.13
CA THR A 90 13.07 -3.25 0.76
C THR A 90 13.02 -4.69 0.29
N GLN A 91 13.14 -5.64 1.21
CA GLN A 91 13.00 -7.07 0.93
C GLN A 91 11.75 -7.62 1.62
N ILE A 92 10.87 -8.23 0.86
CA ILE A 92 9.63 -8.83 1.37
C ILE A 92 9.64 -10.30 0.96
N GLY A 93 9.55 -11.18 1.95
CA GLY A 93 9.54 -12.62 1.76
C GLY A 93 8.25 -13.14 1.13
N ASP A 94 8.07 -14.44 1.12
CA ASP A 94 6.91 -15.12 0.59
C ASP A 94 5.69 -15.00 1.52
N TYR A 95 4.48 -14.95 0.96
CA TYR A 95 3.20 -15.02 1.69
C TYR A 95 3.01 -13.93 2.76
N CYS A 96 3.61 -12.77 2.56
CA CYS A 96 3.47 -11.64 3.50
C CYS A 96 2.16 -10.90 3.31
N PHE A 97 1.63 -10.37 4.41
CA PHE A 97 0.50 -9.46 4.40
C PHE A 97 0.93 -8.09 4.92
N ILE A 98 0.97 -7.10 4.03
CA ILE A 98 1.32 -5.73 4.39
C ILE A 98 0.02 -4.96 4.66
N GLY A 99 -0.19 -4.56 5.91
CA GLY A 99 -1.40 -3.85 6.33
C GLY A 99 -1.54 -2.48 5.65
N CYS A 100 -2.76 -1.98 5.55
CA CYS A 100 -3.04 -0.67 4.95
C CYS A 100 -2.24 0.46 5.61
N ASN A 101 -1.84 1.46 4.83
CA ASN A 101 -1.08 2.62 5.30
C ASN A 101 0.20 2.24 6.06
N THR A 102 0.84 1.14 5.67
CA THR A 102 2.16 0.77 6.19
C THR A 102 3.24 1.52 5.44
N ASN A 103 4.14 2.19 6.19
CA ASN A 103 5.38 2.73 5.65
C ASN A 103 6.53 1.75 5.93
N LEU A 104 7.19 1.27 4.89
CA LEU A 104 8.37 0.42 4.99
C LEU A 104 9.62 1.29 4.78
N VAL A 105 10.32 1.64 5.86
CA VAL A 105 11.50 2.53 5.79
C VAL A 105 12.74 1.69 5.45
N ALA A 106 13.15 1.78 4.19
CA ALA A 106 14.29 1.02 3.70
C ALA A 106 15.65 1.56 4.25
N PRO A 107 16.65 0.68 4.44
CA PRO A 107 16.59 -0.75 4.19
C PRO A 107 15.82 -1.49 5.28
N VAL A 108 14.90 -2.36 4.89
CA VAL A 108 14.11 -3.18 5.82
C VAL A 108 13.74 -4.51 5.18
N LYS A 109 13.66 -5.56 6.00
CA LYS A 109 13.26 -6.89 5.58
C LYS A 109 11.99 -7.34 6.32
N VAL A 110 11.01 -7.83 5.56
CA VAL A 110 9.82 -8.51 6.09
C VAL A 110 9.97 -9.99 5.75
N GLY A 111 10.07 -10.84 6.77
CA GLY A 111 10.31 -12.28 6.61
C GLY A 111 9.08 -13.02 6.10
N ASP A 112 9.28 -14.27 5.66
CA ASP A 112 8.22 -15.10 5.08
C ASP A 112 7.01 -15.25 6.01
N GLY A 113 5.81 -15.10 5.46
CA GLY A 113 4.56 -15.21 6.20
C GLY A 113 4.35 -14.14 7.27
N ALA A 114 5.17 -13.10 7.30
CA ALA A 114 5.00 -12.01 8.27
C ALA A 114 3.89 -11.04 7.84
N TYR A 115 3.34 -10.39 8.85
CA TYR A 115 2.29 -9.37 8.74
C TYR A 115 2.79 -8.03 9.25
N THR A 116 2.30 -6.94 8.69
CA THR A 116 2.43 -5.61 9.31
C THR A 116 1.06 -5.10 9.71
N ALA A 117 0.95 -4.52 10.90
CA ALA A 117 -0.30 -3.91 11.36
C ALA A 117 -0.59 -2.63 10.58
N ALA A 118 -1.85 -2.42 10.20
CA ALA A 118 -2.27 -1.21 9.50
C ALA A 118 -1.84 0.08 10.22
N GLY A 119 -1.38 1.07 9.46
CA GLY A 119 -0.92 2.36 10.00
C GLY A 119 0.46 2.31 10.67
N SER A 120 1.23 1.24 10.47
CA SER A 120 2.56 1.09 11.06
C SER A 120 3.65 1.73 10.21
N THR A 121 4.63 2.35 10.87
CA THR A 121 5.90 2.76 10.24
C THR A 121 7.01 1.81 10.66
N ILE A 122 7.33 0.87 9.78
CA ILE A 122 8.28 -0.21 10.03
C ILE A 122 9.69 0.27 9.70
N THR A 123 10.52 0.36 10.74
CA THR A 123 11.92 0.83 10.65
C THR A 123 12.95 -0.23 11.02
N LYS A 124 12.48 -1.42 11.40
CA LYS A 124 13.32 -2.59 11.73
C LYS A 124 12.76 -3.83 11.06
N ASP A 125 13.60 -4.80 10.82
CA ASP A 125 13.20 -6.07 10.23
C ASP A 125 12.06 -6.73 11.02
N VAL A 126 11.10 -7.30 10.28
CA VAL A 126 10.02 -8.10 10.83
C VAL A 126 10.38 -9.57 10.62
N PRO A 127 10.58 -10.36 11.67
CA PRO A 127 10.89 -11.78 11.54
C PRO A 127 9.82 -12.57 10.79
N ALA A 128 10.19 -13.70 10.21
CA ALA A 128 9.23 -14.60 9.58
C ALA A 128 8.08 -14.97 10.53
N GLN A 129 6.86 -15.02 10.01
CA GLN A 129 5.63 -15.37 10.74
C GLN A 129 5.29 -14.43 11.92
N ALA A 130 5.94 -13.28 12.02
CA ALA A 130 5.68 -12.28 13.05
C ALA A 130 4.68 -11.22 12.57
N LEU A 131 4.07 -10.53 13.52
CA LEU A 131 3.31 -9.30 13.30
C LEU A 131 4.13 -8.09 13.73
N GLY A 132 4.58 -7.27 12.78
CA GLY A 132 5.20 -5.98 13.04
C GLY A 132 4.14 -4.92 13.36
N ILE A 133 4.21 -4.32 14.56
CA ILE A 133 3.34 -3.23 14.99
C ILE A 133 4.20 -2.03 15.37
N ALA A 134 4.05 -0.93 14.66
CA ALA A 134 4.81 0.30 14.91
C ALA A 134 3.89 1.53 14.78
N ARG A 135 2.97 1.62 15.72
CA ARG A 135 1.99 2.71 15.86
C ARG A 135 1.54 2.86 17.30
N GLU A 136 1.05 4.03 17.66
CA GLU A 136 0.50 4.29 18.99
C GLU A 136 -0.75 3.45 19.30
N ARG A 137 -0.96 3.19 20.60
CA ARG A 137 -2.19 2.55 21.07
C ARG A 137 -3.33 3.55 21.01
N GLN A 138 -4.48 3.11 20.55
CA GLN A 138 -5.68 3.93 20.48
C GLN A 138 -6.10 4.39 21.89
N THR A 139 -6.39 5.68 21.99
CA THR A 139 -7.03 6.29 23.17
C THR A 139 -8.36 6.88 22.75
N ASN A 140 -9.44 6.54 23.43
CA ASN A 140 -10.76 7.12 23.22
C ASN A 140 -10.99 8.25 24.26
N LEU A 141 -11.44 9.39 23.79
CA LEU A 141 -11.81 10.51 24.64
C LEU A 141 -13.34 10.63 24.63
N ASP A 142 -13.98 10.04 25.62
CA ASP A 142 -15.43 10.00 25.73
C ASP A 142 -16.02 11.42 25.81
N GLY A 143 -17.08 11.63 25.05
CA GLY A 143 -17.79 12.91 25.01
C GLY A 143 -17.08 14.05 24.24
N TRP A 144 -15.86 13.85 23.75
CA TRP A 144 -15.09 14.91 23.10
C TRP A 144 -15.79 15.52 21.87
N ALA A 145 -16.53 14.73 21.15
CA ALA A 145 -17.23 15.19 19.94
C ALA A 145 -18.60 15.82 20.22
N ALA A 146 -19.21 15.61 21.39
CA ALA A 146 -20.58 15.98 21.69
C ALA A 146 -20.87 17.48 21.41
N PRO A 147 -20.10 18.47 21.92
CA PRO A 147 -20.39 19.87 21.66
C PRO A 147 -20.31 20.26 20.16
N LYS A 148 -19.41 19.59 19.43
CA LYS A 148 -19.25 19.82 17.98
C LYS A 148 -20.42 19.25 17.20
N MET A 149 -20.91 18.08 17.61
CA MET A 149 -22.07 17.43 16.98
C MET A 149 -23.35 18.21 17.21
N GLU A 150 -23.58 18.71 18.42
CA GLU A 150 -24.73 19.55 18.73
C GLU A 150 -24.77 20.82 17.86
N ALA A 151 -23.65 21.52 17.75
CA ALA A 151 -23.53 22.70 16.90
C ALA A 151 -23.73 22.36 15.41
N TYR A 152 -23.21 21.25 14.94
CA TYR A 152 -23.37 20.80 13.56
C TYR A 152 -24.80 20.41 13.23
N ILE A 153 -25.49 19.68 14.12
CA ILE A 153 -26.89 19.28 13.98
C ILE A 153 -27.79 20.57 13.92
N ALA A 154 -27.59 21.48 14.85
CA ALA A 154 -28.38 22.75 14.88
C ALA A 154 -28.20 23.57 13.59
N LYS A 155 -26.98 23.59 13.03
CA LYS A 155 -26.71 24.24 11.74
C LYS A 155 -27.46 23.54 10.59
N LYS A 156 -27.50 22.22 10.57
CA LYS A 156 -28.16 21.44 9.51
C LYS A 156 -29.67 21.61 9.56
N GLN A 157 -30.26 21.57 10.74
CA GLN A 157 -31.70 21.83 10.94
C GLN A 157 -32.13 23.19 10.41
N LYS A 158 -31.36 24.25 10.67
CA LYS A 158 -31.65 25.60 10.11
C LYS A 158 -31.61 25.61 8.59
N LEU A 159 -30.62 24.92 7.97
CA LEU A 159 -30.53 24.84 6.52
C LEU A 159 -31.71 24.09 5.90
N GLU A 160 -32.21 23.04 6.54
CA GLU A 160 -33.37 22.29 6.10
C GLU A 160 -34.66 23.14 6.19
N GLU A 161 -34.81 23.90 7.27
CA GLU A 161 -35.93 24.84 7.42
C GLU A 161 -35.95 25.94 6.34
N GLU A 162 -34.76 26.43 5.94
CA GLU A 162 -34.62 27.45 4.89
C GLU A 162 -34.92 26.87 3.49
N GLN A 163 -34.59 25.62 3.23
CA GLN A 163 -34.87 24.96 1.94
C GLN A 163 -36.34 24.57 1.75
N ASN A 164 -37.10 24.43 2.83
CA ASN A 164 -38.52 24.06 2.80
C ASN A 164 -39.46 25.27 2.76
N LYS A 165 -38.92 26.49 2.67
CA LYS A 165 -39.67 27.75 2.50
C LYS A 165 -39.64 28.21 1.04
#